data_f70c0d437d210937d44316ce7b279a15
#
_entry.id   f70c0d437d210937d44316ce7b279a15
#
_cell.length_a   1.000
_cell.length_b   1.000
_cell.length_c   1.000
_cell.angle_alpha   90.00
_cell.angle_beta   90.00
_cell.angle_gamma   90.00
#
_symmetry.space_group_name_H-M   'P 1'
#
loop_
_entity.id
_entity.type
_entity.pdbx_description
1 polymer ?
#
loop_
_entity_poly.entity_id
_entity_poly.type
_entity_poly.pdbx_seq_one_letter_code
_entity_poly.pdbx_strand_id
1 'polypeptide(L)'
;MTQTPAFPTVSPPQPEKRPVFDLHHGVTRTDDYAWLRADNWQEMFRDPSLLDAQIRAHLEAENAYQAALMVDTAQVRKQLFKEMKGRIKEDDSSVPMKDGPYAYGSSFKLGGEQPRYFRTPREGGDQEILLDGDLEAEGKAYFRLGGVDHSTDHRKLLWA
;
A
#
# COMPACT_ATOMS: atom_id res chain seq x y z
N MET A 1 4.53 32.12 26.38
CA MET A 1 3.10 31.95 26.07
C MET A 1 3.05 31.16 24.76
N THR A 2 2.75 29.87 24.83
CA THR A 2 2.56 29.00 23.66
C THR A 2 1.19 29.35 23.06
N GLN A 3 1.17 30.05 21.94
CA GLN A 3 -0.06 30.24 21.16
C GLN A 3 -0.56 28.85 20.75
N THR A 4 -1.77 28.50 21.22
CA THR A 4 -2.46 27.33 20.64
C THR A 4 -2.70 27.64 19.16
N PRO A 5 -2.22 26.81 18.24
CA PRO A 5 -2.45 27.04 16.81
C PRO A 5 -3.96 27.10 16.56
N ALA A 6 -4.40 28.21 15.97
CA ALA A 6 -5.81 28.34 15.56
C ALA A 6 -6.08 27.32 14.44
N PHE A 7 -7.11 26.50 14.61
CA PHE A 7 -7.56 25.61 13.53
C PHE A 7 -8.02 26.43 12.32
N PRO A 8 -7.67 26.04 11.10
CA PRO A 8 -8.17 26.71 9.89
C PRO A 8 -9.70 26.74 9.88
N THR A 9 -10.28 27.90 9.60
CA THR A 9 -11.73 28.09 9.52
C THR A 9 -12.25 27.69 8.13
N VAL A 10 -12.21 26.41 7.81
CA VAL A 10 -12.81 25.85 6.59
C VAL A 10 -13.99 24.98 6.98
N SER A 11 -15.09 25.07 6.23
CA SER A 11 -16.26 24.22 6.47
C SER A 11 -16.10 22.87 5.76
N PRO A 12 -16.48 21.76 6.41
CA PRO A 12 -16.50 20.45 5.76
C PRO A 12 -17.54 20.42 4.63
N PRO A 13 -17.31 19.63 3.57
CA PRO A 13 -18.31 19.39 2.56
C PRO A 13 -19.59 18.80 3.15
N GLN A 14 -20.73 19.17 2.57
CA GLN A 14 -22.03 18.68 3.00
C GLN A 14 -22.65 17.88 1.85
N PRO A 15 -22.60 16.54 1.86
CA PRO A 15 -23.26 15.75 0.83
C PRO A 15 -24.78 15.89 0.93
N GLU A 16 -25.46 15.87 -0.21
CA GLU A 16 -26.91 15.90 -0.27
C GLU A 16 -27.51 14.66 0.41
N LYS A 17 -28.53 14.89 1.24
CA LYS A 17 -29.30 13.79 1.84
C LYS A 17 -30.29 13.25 0.85
N ARG A 18 -30.18 11.96 0.52
CA ARG A 18 -31.08 11.21 -0.36
C ARG A 18 -31.54 9.94 0.37
N PRO A 19 -32.55 10.03 1.24
CA PRO A 19 -32.90 8.94 2.14
C PRO A 19 -33.36 7.69 1.37
N VAL A 20 -32.71 6.58 1.66
CA VAL A 20 -33.12 5.23 1.24
C VAL A 20 -33.59 4.47 2.46
N PHE A 21 -34.72 3.80 2.33
CA PHE A 21 -35.33 3.04 3.41
C PHE A 21 -35.13 1.55 3.18
N ASP A 22 -34.69 0.85 4.21
CA ASP A 22 -34.44 -0.57 4.20
C ASP A 22 -35.08 -1.26 5.43
N LEU A 23 -35.79 -2.36 5.22
CA LEU A 23 -36.50 -3.08 6.27
C LEU A 23 -35.73 -4.36 6.65
N HIS A 24 -35.16 -4.38 7.87
CA HIS A 24 -34.52 -5.55 8.42
C HIS A 24 -35.17 -5.99 9.72
N HIS A 25 -35.58 -7.25 9.79
CA HIS A 25 -36.19 -7.86 11.00
C HIS A 25 -37.31 -7.01 11.60
N GLY A 26 -38.16 -6.41 10.77
CA GLY A 26 -39.23 -5.53 11.20
C GLY A 26 -38.85 -4.12 11.62
N VAL A 27 -37.58 -3.76 11.53
CA VAL A 27 -37.07 -2.42 11.81
C VAL A 27 -36.72 -1.69 10.51
N THR A 28 -37.35 -0.55 10.27
CA THR A 28 -37.01 0.32 9.14
C THR A 28 -35.75 1.14 9.49
N ARG A 29 -34.73 1.00 8.67
CA ARG A 29 -33.50 1.81 8.74
C ARG A 29 -33.51 2.83 7.61
N THR A 30 -32.97 4.02 7.88
CA THR A 30 -32.81 5.08 6.89
C THR A 30 -31.33 5.31 6.67
N ASP A 31 -30.91 5.35 5.42
CA ASP A 31 -29.56 5.75 5.00
C ASP A 31 -29.67 6.95 4.07
N ASP A 32 -29.28 8.14 4.58
CA ASP A 32 -29.30 9.39 3.83
C ASP A 32 -28.22 9.46 2.74
N TYR A 33 -27.21 8.60 2.82
CA TYR A 33 -25.98 8.68 2.03
C TYR A 33 -25.66 7.40 1.24
N ALA A 34 -26.64 6.50 1.09
CA ALA A 34 -26.48 5.27 0.31
C ALA A 34 -25.95 5.52 -1.11
N TRP A 35 -26.26 6.68 -1.70
CA TRP A 35 -25.82 7.08 -3.04
C TRP A 35 -24.30 7.32 -3.16
N LEU A 36 -23.57 7.53 -2.05
CA LEU A 36 -22.11 7.64 -2.04
C LEU A 36 -21.40 6.28 -2.24
N ARG A 37 -22.16 5.20 -2.18
CA ARG A 37 -21.65 3.86 -2.47
C ARG A 37 -21.72 3.59 -3.97
N ALA A 38 -20.57 3.36 -4.60
CA ALA A 38 -20.53 2.96 -6.00
C ALA A 38 -20.95 1.49 -6.15
N ASP A 39 -22.05 1.22 -6.86
CA ASP A 39 -22.50 -0.17 -7.12
C ASP A 39 -21.53 -0.92 -8.04
N ASN A 40 -20.84 -0.19 -8.93
CA ASN A 40 -19.84 -0.71 -9.84
C ASN A 40 -18.40 -0.67 -9.26
N TRP A 41 -18.26 -0.79 -7.93
CA TRP A 41 -16.97 -0.62 -7.25
C TRP A 41 -15.86 -1.55 -7.78
N GLN A 42 -16.18 -2.78 -8.21
CA GLN A 42 -15.19 -3.71 -8.76
C GLN A 42 -14.64 -3.26 -10.12
N GLU A 43 -15.48 -2.67 -10.95
CA GLU A 43 -15.10 -2.11 -12.25
C GLU A 43 -14.31 -0.83 -12.04
N MET A 44 -14.77 0.02 -11.14
CA MET A 44 -14.13 1.27 -10.76
C MET A 44 -12.71 1.06 -10.20
N PHE A 45 -12.44 -0.04 -9.47
CA PHE A 45 -11.07 -0.36 -9.05
C PHE A 45 -10.13 -0.72 -10.20
N ARG A 46 -10.67 -1.20 -11.32
CA ARG A 46 -9.89 -1.48 -12.53
C ARG A 46 -9.75 -0.24 -13.41
N ASP A 47 -10.80 0.55 -13.47
CA ASP A 47 -10.86 1.80 -14.21
C ASP A 47 -11.51 2.90 -13.37
N PRO A 48 -10.71 3.73 -12.68
CA PRO A 48 -11.24 4.82 -11.86
C PRO A 48 -12.03 5.87 -12.62
N SER A 49 -11.98 5.91 -13.96
CA SER A 49 -12.78 6.85 -14.76
C SER A 49 -14.28 6.53 -14.70
N LEU A 50 -14.64 5.28 -14.36
CA LEU A 50 -16.02 4.81 -14.23
C LEU A 50 -16.71 5.25 -12.93
N LEU A 51 -16.00 5.91 -12.02
CA LEU A 51 -16.60 6.44 -10.81
C LEU A 51 -17.63 7.51 -11.16
N ASP A 52 -18.83 7.41 -10.55
CA ASP A 52 -19.89 8.40 -10.70
C ASP A 52 -19.36 9.83 -10.45
N ALA A 53 -19.76 10.77 -11.29
CA ALA A 53 -19.25 12.14 -11.26
C ALA A 53 -19.62 12.88 -9.95
N GLN A 54 -20.76 12.59 -9.35
CA GLN A 54 -21.19 13.24 -8.10
C GLN A 54 -20.43 12.67 -6.91
N ILE A 55 -20.19 11.35 -6.90
CA ILE A 55 -19.33 10.72 -5.88
C ILE A 55 -17.91 11.26 -5.99
N ARG A 56 -17.37 11.36 -7.21
CA ARG A 56 -16.04 11.95 -7.45
C ARG A 56 -15.96 13.39 -6.94
N ALA A 57 -16.91 14.23 -7.29
CA ALA A 57 -16.93 15.62 -6.86
C ALA A 57 -16.94 15.74 -5.32
N HIS A 58 -17.70 14.89 -4.63
CA HIS A 58 -17.72 14.87 -3.17
C HIS A 58 -16.36 14.43 -2.59
N LEU A 59 -15.74 13.37 -3.12
CA LEU A 59 -14.42 12.92 -2.68
C LEU A 59 -13.32 13.96 -2.93
N GLU A 60 -13.38 14.68 -4.04
CA GLU A 60 -12.45 15.78 -4.34
C GLU A 60 -12.64 16.96 -3.36
N ALA A 61 -13.89 17.28 -3.01
CA ALA A 61 -14.19 18.30 -2.01
C ALA A 61 -13.67 17.91 -0.60
N GLU A 62 -13.83 16.64 -0.19
CA GLU A 62 -13.28 16.12 1.06
C GLU A 62 -11.74 16.17 1.08
N ASN A 63 -11.09 15.82 -0.03
CA ASN A 63 -9.64 15.92 -0.16
C ASN A 63 -9.16 17.37 -0.07
N ALA A 64 -9.88 18.31 -0.70
CA ALA A 64 -9.57 19.72 -0.62
C ALA A 64 -9.74 20.28 0.82
N TYR A 65 -10.81 19.87 1.51
CA TYR A 65 -11.03 20.20 2.91
C TYR A 65 -9.90 19.68 3.79
N GLN A 66 -9.55 18.40 3.66
CA GLN A 66 -8.43 17.78 4.38
C GLN A 66 -7.10 18.50 4.12
N ALA A 67 -6.81 18.85 2.86
CA ALA A 67 -5.59 19.55 2.49
C ALA A 67 -5.53 20.95 3.14
N ALA A 68 -6.65 21.68 3.18
CA ALA A 68 -6.73 22.98 3.83
C ALA A 68 -6.52 22.89 5.35
N LEU A 69 -7.11 21.90 6.02
CA LEU A 69 -6.90 21.68 7.46
C LEU A 69 -5.46 21.30 7.80
N MET A 70 -4.78 20.58 6.90
CA MET A 70 -3.46 19.99 7.14
C MET A 70 -2.30 20.85 6.62
N VAL A 71 -2.57 22.04 6.06
CA VAL A 71 -1.54 22.87 5.41
C VAL A 71 -0.39 23.21 6.34
N ASP A 72 -0.67 23.60 7.57
CA ASP A 72 0.33 24.01 8.57
C ASP A 72 1.18 22.82 9.09
N THR A 73 0.74 21.59 8.86
CA THR A 73 1.46 20.39 9.29
C THR A 73 2.47 19.88 8.26
N ALA A 74 2.56 20.50 7.08
CA ALA A 74 3.35 19.98 5.95
C ALA A 74 4.83 19.76 6.30
N GLN A 75 5.45 20.70 7.01
CA GLN A 75 6.85 20.60 7.44
C GLN A 75 7.06 19.48 8.45
N VAL A 76 6.20 19.40 9.46
CA VAL A 76 6.26 18.35 10.50
C VAL A 76 6.06 16.97 9.88
N ARG A 77 5.08 16.81 8.97
CA ARG A 77 4.86 15.53 8.25
C ARG A 77 6.09 15.12 7.46
N LYS A 78 6.72 16.06 6.73
CA LYS A 78 7.94 15.79 5.96
C LYS A 78 9.10 15.37 6.87
N GLN A 79 9.24 16.03 8.01
CA GLN A 79 10.27 15.68 8.99
C GLN A 79 10.02 14.31 9.60
N LEU A 80 8.81 14.03 10.07
CA LEU A 80 8.43 12.74 10.63
C LEU A 80 8.61 11.60 9.64
N PHE A 81 8.20 11.80 8.38
CA PHE A 81 8.42 10.81 7.32
C PHE A 81 9.91 10.49 7.14
N LYS A 82 10.77 11.53 7.08
CA LYS A 82 12.21 11.36 6.97
C LYS A 82 12.79 10.61 8.17
N GLU A 83 12.36 10.96 9.39
CA GLU A 83 12.82 10.29 10.61
C GLU A 83 12.38 8.82 10.66
N MET A 84 11.11 8.54 10.33
CA MET A 84 10.58 7.18 10.29
C MET A 84 11.29 6.32 9.26
N LYS A 85 11.45 6.84 8.03
CA LYS A 85 12.19 6.16 6.95
C LYS A 85 13.64 5.91 7.34
N GLY A 86 14.31 6.89 7.96
CA GLY A 86 15.69 6.77 8.40
C GLY A 86 15.95 5.75 9.51
N ARG A 87 14.90 5.23 10.16
CA ARG A 87 15.01 4.14 11.14
C ARG A 87 14.91 2.75 10.52
N ILE A 88 14.53 2.68 9.26
CA ILE A 88 14.42 1.41 8.51
C ILE A 88 15.78 1.14 7.86
N LYS A 89 16.29 -0.06 8.09
CA LYS A 89 17.46 -0.56 7.35
C LYS A 89 17.00 -0.99 5.96
N GLU A 90 17.31 -0.17 4.94
CA GLU A 90 16.85 -0.43 3.57
C GLU A 90 17.54 -1.65 2.92
N ASP A 91 18.81 -1.92 3.26
CA ASP A 91 19.59 -3.06 2.79
C ASP A 91 19.49 -4.29 3.68
N ASP A 92 18.31 -4.52 4.25
CA ASP A 92 18.09 -5.63 5.19
C ASP A 92 18.07 -6.99 4.50
N SER A 93 18.41 -8.04 5.27
CA SER A 93 18.39 -9.42 4.80
C SER A 93 17.81 -10.35 5.85
N SER A 94 17.13 -11.39 5.40
CA SER A 94 16.69 -12.47 6.28
C SER A 94 17.87 -13.29 6.80
N VAL A 95 17.68 -13.96 7.93
CA VAL A 95 18.59 -15.03 8.35
C VAL A 95 18.39 -16.21 7.40
N PRO A 96 19.44 -16.69 6.69
CA PRO A 96 19.27 -17.78 5.74
C PRO A 96 18.82 -19.08 6.41
N MET A 97 17.81 -19.72 5.86
CA MET A 97 17.26 -20.99 6.32
C MET A 97 17.95 -22.16 5.60
N LYS A 98 18.45 -23.13 6.35
CA LYS A 98 19.14 -24.30 5.82
C LYS A 98 18.13 -25.30 5.24
N ASP A 99 18.34 -25.70 3.98
CA ASP A 99 17.62 -26.79 3.33
C ASP A 99 18.55 -27.53 2.36
N GLY A 100 18.67 -28.84 2.54
CA GLY A 100 19.59 -29.66 1.79
C GLY A 100 21.02 -29.12 1.77
N PRO A 101 21.64 -28.98 0.60
CA PRO A 101 23.05 -28.53 0.47
C PRO A 101 23.18 -26.99 0.55
N TYR A 102 22.08 -26.26 0.67
CA TYR A 102 22.06 -24.79 0.65
C TYR A 102 21.45 -24.16 1.90
N ALA A 103 21.67 -22.87 2.05
CA ALA A 103 20.92 -21.98 2.92
C ALA A 103 20.28 -20.90 2.06
N TYR A 104 18.96 -20.73 2.16
CA TYR A 104 18.14 -19.82 1.36
C TYR A 104 17.74 -18.60 2.16
N GLY A 105 17.76 -17.45 1.51
CA GLY A 105 17.39 -16.21 2.14
C GLY A 105 16.87 -15.16 1.14
N SER A 106 16.45 -14.04 1.68
CA SER A 106 16.09 -12.86 0.91
C SER A 106 16.80 -11.63 1.42
N SER A 107 17.01 -10.66 0.56
CA SER A 107 17.63 -9.38 0.89
C SER A 107 17.04 -8.27 0.03
N PHE A 108 17.13 -7.03 0.49
CA PHE A 108 16.81 -5.85 -0.30
C PHE A 108 18.08 -5.13 -0.73
N LYS A 109 18.04 -4.49 -1.88
CA LYS A 109 19.06 -3.50 -2.29
C LYS A 109 18.76 -2.17 -1.65
N LEU A 110 19.77 -1.40 -1.38
CA LEU A 110 19.60 0.02 -1.03
C LEU A 110 18.82 0.74 -2.15
N GLY A 111 17.66 1.31 -1.79
CA GLY A 111 16.76 1.96 -2.74
C GLY A 111 15.94 1.02 -3.60
N GLY A 112 16.06 -0.31 -3.43
CA GLY A 112 15.20 -1.30 -4.07
C GLY A 112 13.82 -1.38 -3.42
N GLU A 113 12.82 -1.75 -4.19
CA GLU A 113 11.43 -1.92 -3.72
C GLU A 113 11.04 -3.39 -3.58
N GLN A 114 11.72 -4.27 -4.32
CA GLN A 114 11.43 -5.70 -4.35
C GLN A 114 12.56 -6.52 -3.74
N PRO A 115 12.25 -7.66 -3.09
CA PRO A 115 13.27 -8.53 -2.51
C PRO A 115 14.06 -9.26 -3.60
N ARG A 116 15.33 -9.54 -3.28
CA ARG A 116 16.17 -10.52 -3.98
C ARG A 116 16.18 -11.81 -3.19
N TYR A 117 15.93 -12.93 -3.84
CA TYR A 117 16.07 -14.25 -3.26
C TYR A 117 17.41 -14.85 -3.65
N PHE A 118 18.09 -15.44 -2.68
CA PHE A 118 19.41 -16.01 -2.86
C PHE A 118 19.55 -17.35 -2.15
N ARG A 119 20.58 -18.11 -2.54
CA ARG A 119 21.08 -19.26 -1.78
C ARG A 119 22.59 -19.18 -1.61
N THR A 120 23.10 -19.85 -0.58
CA THR A 120 24.52 -20.00 -0.29
C THR A 120 24.80 -21.46 0.00
N PRO A 121 25.88 -22.08 -0.54
CA PRO A 121 26.26 -23.43 -0.18
C PRO A 121 26.51 -23.55 1.33
N ARG A 122 26.04 -24.64 1.96
CA ARG A 122 26.20 -24.84 3.42
C ARG A 122 27.65 -25.04 3.85
N GLU A 123 28.48 -25.59 2.96
CA GLU A 123 29.91 -25.79 3.19
C GLU A 123 30.75 -24.53 2.99
N GLY A 124 30.09 -23.40 2.70
CA GLY A 124 30.72 -22.14 2.37
C GLY A 124 30.84 -21.92 0.86
N GLY A 125 30.96 -20.68 0.45
CA GLY A 125 31.01 -20.27 -0.94
C GLY A 125 30.26 -18.98 -1.20
N ASP A 126 30.23 -18.55 -2.45
CA ASP A 126 29.58 -17.32 -2.86
C ASP A 126 28.06 -17.45 -2.84
N GLN A 127 27.41 -16.34 -2.56
CA GLN A 127 25.98 -16.20 -2.64
C GLN A 127 25.52 -16.18 -4.10
N GLU A 128 24.59 -17.05 -4.44
CA GLU A 128 23.93 -17.10 -5.75
C GLU A 128 22.56 -16.41 -5.68
N ILE A 129 22.34 -15.37 -6.50
CA ILE A 129 21.03 -14.74 -6.65
C ILE A 129 20.18 -15.61 -7.56
N LEU A 130 19.03 -16.06 -7.02
CA LEU A 130 18.07 -16.91 -7.72
C LEU A 130 17.00 -16.09 -8.43
N LEU A 131 16.58 -14.99 -7.81
CA LEU A 131 15.56 -14.08 -8.34
C LEU A 131 15.85 -12.67 -7.83
N ASP A 132 15.87 -11.70 -8.72
CA ASP A 132 15.94 -10.28 -8.41
C ASP A 132 14.59 -9.64 -8.73
N GLY A 133 13.79 -9.35 -7.68
CA GLY A 133 12.45 -8.82 -7.84
C GLY A 133 12.42 -7.42 -8.47
N ASP A 134 13.46 -6.60 -8.26
CA ASP A 134 13.53 -5.28 -8.91
C ASP A 134 13.73 -5.41 -10.43
N LEU A 135 14.55 -6.38 -10.89
CA LEU A 135 14.71 -6.67 -12.32
C LEU A 135 13.40 -7.18 -12.95
N GLU A 136 12.69 -8.07 -12.22
CA GLU A 136 11.40 -8.58 -12.69
C GLU A 136 10.32 -7.49 -12.73
N ALA A 137 10.42 -6.44 -11.91
CA ALA A 137 9.50 -5.31 -11.88
C ALA A 137 9.71 -4.31 -13.03
N GLU A 138 10.87 -4.33 -13.69
CA GLU A 138 11.22 -3.35 -14.71
C GLU A 138 10.18 -3.31 -15.83
N GLY A 139 9.75 -2.09 -16.19
CA GLY A 139 8.78 -1.83 -17.25
C GLY A 139 7.33 -2.19 -16.92
N LYS A 140 7.02 -2.66 -15.69
CA LYS A 140 5.67 -2.98 -15.26
C LYS A 140 5.06 -1.81 -14.48
N ALA A 141 3.80 -1.47 -14.77
CA ALA A 141 3.07 -0.45 -14.02
C ALA A 141 2.75 -0.90 -12.58
N TYR A 142 2.67 -2.21 -12.37
CA TYR A 142 2.49 -2.85 -11.07
C TYR A 142 3.22 -4.19 -11.05
N PHE A 143 3.95 -4.44 -9.97
CA PHE A 143 4.58 -5.73 -9.71
C PHE A 143 4.53 -6.03 -8.21
N ARG A 144 4.20 -7.26 -7.88
CA ARG A 144 4.22 -7.77 -6.52
C ARG A 144 4.67 -9.22 -6.55
N LEU A 145 5.73 -9.52 -5.84
CA LEU A 145 6.19 -10.89 -5.67
C LEU A 145 5.42 -11.53 -4.51
N GLY A 146 4.57 -12.51 -4.82
CA GLY A 146 3.68 -13.17 -3.84
C GLY A 146 4.35 -14.30 -3.08
N GLY A 147 5.34 -14.95 -3.67
CA GLY A 147 6.09 -16.03 -3.06
C GLY A 147 7.17 -16.60 -3.97
N VAL A 148 8.15 -17.23 -3.36
CA VAL A 148 9.25 -17.92 -4.05
C VAL A 148 9.49 -19.23 -3.32
N ASP A 149 9.58 -20.32 -4.06
CA ASP A 149 9.89 -21.65 -3.55
C ASP A 149 10.82 -22.40 -4.51
N HIS A 150 11.47 -23.45 -4.04
CA HIS A 150 12.38 -24.25 -4.85
C HIS A 150 12.00 -25.74 -4.83
N SER A 151 12.38 -26.46 -5.88
CA SER A 151 12.16 -27.91 -5.95
C SER A 151 13.04 -28.65 -4.94
N THR A 152 12.62 -29.84 -4.53
CA THR A 152 13.33 -30.70 -3.57
C THR A 152 14.74 -31.14 -4.05
N ASP A 153 14.97 -31.09 -5.36
CA ASP A 153 16.30 -31.36 -5.95
C ASP A 153 17.13 -30.06 -6.12
N HIS A 154 16.63 -28.91 -5.65
CA HIS A 154 17.28 -27.59 -5.69
C HIS A 154 17.62 -27.05 -7.08
N ARG A 155 16.99 -27.60 -8.15
CA ARG A 155 17.31 -27.25 -9.54
C ARG A 155 16.30 -26.29 -10.19
N LYS A 156 15.12 -26.12 -9.59
CA LYS A 156 14.07 -25.28 -10.14
C LYS A 156 13.62 -24.29 -9.10
N LEU A 157 13.23 -23.12 -9.57
CA LEU A 157 12.60 -22.09 -8.79
C LEU A 157 11.17 -21.86 -9.31
N LEU A 158 10.21 -21.80 -8.41
CA LEU A 158 8.83 -21.37 -8.67
C LEU A 158 8.61 -20.05 -7.97
N TRP A 159 8.04 -19.10 -8.69
CA TRP A 159 7.64 -17.80 -8.11
C TRP A 159 6.36 -17.27 -8.76
N ALA A 160 5.62 -16.39 -8.06
CA ALA A 160 4.37 -15.80 -8.51
C ALA A 160 4.25 -14.34 -8.02
#